data_2760945c383cfdead8bbd12ff7bc9798
#
_entry.id   2760945c383cfdead8bbd12ff7bc9798
#
_cell.length_a   1.000
_cell.length_b   1.000
_cell.length_c   1.000
_cell.angle_alpha   90.00
_cell.angle_beta   90.00
_cell.angle_gamma   90.00
#
_symmetry.space_group_name_H-M   'P 1'
#
loop_
_entity.id
_entity.type
_entity.pdbx_description
1 polymer ?
#
loop_
_entity_poly.entity_id
_entity_poly.type
_entity_poly.pdbx_seq_one_letter_code
_entity_poly.pdbx_strand_id
1 'polypeptide(L)'
;MLFRSIAGINAFALGAQLTNPRAHVYLEWSSVKGADEAAKALAEKDIHYISSQDTSKFLEDDRDTYGLSFVNGDVRQVLVNSVWCWGKYYEEILNRIFDKSLQAEYNSSDKALNYYWGMSTGVVDVWCAENLQTPTRRLVDFLKESIKQNICIPFLTPLTTQSGEVIGEDSKSLTLEQIINMDYLVDNVIGEIPKYDDLSPMGKATVDTAGIEKSQNDIVKEEVKKVGEEK
;
A
#
# COMPACT_ATOMS: atom_id res chain seq x y z
N MET A 1 -10.27 -0.67 -1.35
CA MET A 1 -8.98 -1.10 -0.78
C MET A 1 -7.95 -1.48 -1.84
N LEU A 2 -8.34 -2.07 -2.98
CA LEU A 2 -7.40 -2.44 -4.04
C LEU A 2 -6.50 -1.27 -4.49
N PHE A 3 -7.04 -0.11 -4.85
CA PHE A 3 -6.25 1.03 -5.33
C PHE A 3 -5.23 1.56 -4.29
N ARG A 4 -5.59 1.65 -3.01
CA ARG A 4 -4.64 2.04 -1.96
C ARG A 4 -3.55 0.98 -1.74
N SER A 5 -3.89 -0.30 -1.97
CA SER A 5 -2.92 -1.39 -1.92
C SER A 5 -1.95 -1.34 -3.09
N ILE A 6 -2.41 -0.99 -4.31
CA ILE A 6 -1.56 -0.88 -5.50
C ILE A 6 -0.48 0.19 -5.28
N ALA A 7 -0.84 1.38 -4.79
CA ALA A 7 0.14 2.40 -4.46
C ALA A 7 1.18 1.92 -3.43
N GLY A 8 0.73 1.18 -2.39
CA GLY A 8 1.63 0.59 -1.40
C GLY A 8 2.57 -0.48 -1.97
N ILE A 9 2.06 -1.33 -2.88
CA ILE A 9 2.86 -2.34 -3.59
C ILE A 9 3.91 -1.66 -4.46
N ASN A 10 3.52 -0.66 -5.25
CA ASN A 10 4.43 0.08 -6.10
C ASN A 10 5.47 0.86 -5.28
N ALA A 11 5.08 1.48 -4.16
CA ALA A 11 6.03 2.15 -3.26
C ALA A 11 7.07 1.16 -2.69
N PHE A 12 6.64 -0.04 -2.29
CA PHE A 12 7.55 -1.09 -1.83
C PHE A 12 8.52 -1.54 -2.94
N ALA A 13 8.01 -1.76 -4.15
CA ALA A 13 8.80 -2.19 -5.30
C ALA A 13 9.82 -1.12 -5.73
N LEU A 14 9.41 0.15 -5.80
CA LEU A 14 10.30 1.27 -6.08
C LEU A 14 11.36 1.45 -4.99
N GLY A 15 10.99 1.27 -3.71
CA GLY A 15 11.93 1.30 -2.60
C GLY A 15 12.97 0.18 -2.67
N ALA A 16 12.57 -1.03 -3.05
CA ALA A 16 13.48 -2.15 -3.29
C ALA A 16 14.44 -1.85 -4.46
N GLN A 17 13.92 -1.31 -5.56
CA GLN A 17 14.71 -0.95 -6.74
C GLN A 17 15.68 0.21 -6.47
N LEU A 18 15.32 1.16 -5.59
CA LEU A 18 16.20 2.26 -5.18
C LEU A 18 17.51 1.74 -4.55
N THR A 19 17.43 0.66 -3.78
CA THR A 19 18.60 0.05 -3.10
C THR A 19 19.27 -1.05 -3.93
N ASN A 20 18.50 -1.74 -4.76
CA ASN A 20 18.99 -2.74 -5.69
C ASN A 20 18.25 -2.62 -7.03
N PRO A 21 18.87 -2.00 -8.07
CA PRO A 21 18.23 -1.83 -9.38
C PRO A 21 17.78 -3.12 -10.09
N ARG A 22 18.24 -4.27 -9.61
CA ARG A 22 17.83 -5.60 -10.13
C ARG A 22 16.78 -6.28 -9.26
N ALA A 23 16.24 -5.59 -8.25
CA ALA A 23 15.21 -6.16 -7.38
C ALA A 23 13.90 -6.37 -8.14
N HIS A 24 13.34 -7.56 -8.01
CA HIS A 24 11.99 -7.89 -8.43
C HIS A 24 11.14 -8.19 -7.21
N VAL A 25 9.88 -7.76 -7.25
CA VAL A 25 8.89 -7.98 -6.19
C VAL A 25 7.80 -8.91 -6.72
N TYR A 26 7.71 -10.10 -6.15
CA TYR A 26 6.66 -11.06 -6.47
C TYR A 26 5.40 -10.74 -5.68
N LEU A 27 4.27 -10.65 -6.37
CA LEU A 27 2.99 -10.28 -5.81
C LEU A 27 2.06 -11.49 -5.75
N GLU A 28 1.55 -11.79 -4.56
CA GLU A 28 0.47 -12.75 -4.34
C GLU A 28 -0.64 -12.08 -3.53
N TRP A 29 -1.89 -12.32 -3.91
CA TRP A 29 -3.04 -11.67 -3.29
C TRP A 29 -3.75 -12.58 -2.29
N SER A 30 -3.66 -12.23 -1.01
CA SER A 30 -4.42 -12.91 0.05
C SER A 30 -5.94 -12.76 -0.12
N SER A 31 -6.39 -11.70 -0.77
CA SER A 31 -7.80 -11.48 -1.10
C SER A 31 -8.35 -12.42 -2.19
N VAL A 32 -7.49 -13.12 -2.91
CA VAL A 32 -7.86 -14.12 -3.94
C VAL A 32 -7.84 -15.53 -3.35
N LYS A 33 -6.70 -15.94 -2.78
CA LYS A 33 -6.46 -17.33 -2.36
C LYS A 33 -6.31 -17.54 -0.86
N GLY A 34 -6.37 -16.48 -0.06
CA GLY A 34 -6.09 -16.52 1.38
C GLY A 34 -4.62 -16.29 1.72
N ALA A 35 -4.35 -15.88 2.96
CA ALA A 35 -3.00 -15.50 3.39
C ALA A 35 -2.02 -16.68 3.40
N ASP A 36 -2.46 -17.85 3.86
CA ASP A 36 -1.61 -19.04 3.97
C ASP A 36 -1.20 -19.58 2.60
N GLU A 37 -2.15 -19.63 1.64
CA GLU A 37 -1.85 -20.07 0.27
C GLU A 37 -0.97 -19.06 -0.47
N ALA A 38 -1.18 -17.76 -0.25
CA ALA A 38 -0.33 -16.72 -0.82
C ALA A 38 1.11 -16.81 -0.30
N ALA A 39 1.28 -16.99 1.02
CA ALA A 39 2.59 -17.20 1.62
C ALA A 39 3.28 -18.47 1.11
N LYS A 40 2.54 -19.57 0.96
CA LYS A 40 3.06 -20.83 0.40
C LYS A 40 3.51 -20.65 -1.05
N ALA A 41 2.73 -19.96 -1.89
CA ALA A 41 3.09 -19.69 -3.28
C ALA A 41 4.38 -18.86 -3.41
N LEU A 42 4.65 -17.95 -2.47
CA LEU A 42 5.91 -17.22 -2.40
C LEU A 42 7.07 -18.14 -1.95
N ALA A 43 6.83 -18.98 -0.95
CA ALA A 43 7.84 -19.94 -0.46
C ALA A 43 8.27 -20.94 -1.54
N GLU A 44 7.35 -21.42 -2.38
CA GLU A 44 7.65 -22.31 -3.52
C GLU A 44 8.55 -21.64 -4.58
N LYS A 45 8.59 -20.29 -4.60
CA LYS A 45 9.49 -19.49 -5.45
C LYS A 45 10.81 -19.12 -4.76
N ASP A 46 11.12 -19.71 -3.60
CA ASP A 46 12.29 -19.40 -2.77
C ASP A 46 12.34 -17.93 -2.31
N ILE A 47 11.17 -17.33 -2.08
CA ILE A 47 11.03 -15.97 -1.59
C ILE A 47 10.96 -15.98 -0.06
N HIS A 48 11.99 -15.44 0.59
CA HIS A 48 12.11 -15.42 2.05
C HIS A 48 11.75 -14.07 2.68
N TYR A 49 11.87 -12.97 1.95
CA TYR A 49 11.51 -11.65 2.44
C TYR A 49 10.09 -11.30 2.00
N ILE A 50 9.15 -11.34 2.94
CA ILE A 50 7.73 -11.16 2.65
C ILE A 50 7.23 -9.89 3.36
N SER A 51 6.69 -8.94 2.59
CA SER A 51 5.95 -7.80 3.11
C SER A 51 4.46 -8.10 3.07
N SER A 52 3.80 -8.12 4.23
CA SER A 52 2.37 -8.30 4.35
C SER A 52 1.71 -7.04 4.88
N GLN A 53 0.59 -6.67 4.26
CA GLN A 53 -0.29 -5.60 4.73
C GLN A 53 -1.67 -6.15 5.12
N ASP A 54 -1.77 -7.45 5.32
CA ASP A 54 -3.03 -8.09 5.68
C ASP A 54 -3.37 -7.78 7.14
N THR A 55 -4.38 -6.92 7.31
CA THR A 55 -4.90 -6.51 8.60
C THR A 55 -6.18 -7.26 8.97
N SER A 56 -6.51 -8.34 8.24
CA SER A 56 -7.78 -9.07 8.40
C SER A 56 -7.92 -9.77 9.74
N LYS A 57 -6.84 -9.88 10.50
CA LYS A 57 -6.82 -10.49 11.81
C LYS A 57 -6.20 -9.54 12.84
N PHE A 58 -7.03 -8.80 13.55
CA PHE A 58 -6.65 -7.93 14.67
C PHE A 58 -6.51 -8.69 16.00
N LEU A 59 -6.18 -9.97 15.99
CA LEU A 59 -5.88 -10.72 17.20
C LEU A 59 -4.47 -10.36 17.69
N GLU A 60 -4.26 -10.38 19.02
CA GLU A 60 -2.97 -9.97 19.63
C GLU A 60 -1.77 -10.76 19.08
N ASP A 61 -1.99 -11.99 18.63
CA ASP A 61 -0.98 -12.87 18.04
C ASP A 61 -0.61 -12.53 16.57
N ASP A 62 -1.37 -11.64 15.91
CA ASP A 62 -1.18 -11.32 14.47
C ASP A 62 -0.29 -10.11 14.22
N ARG A 63 0.24 -9.45 15.24
CA ARG A 63 1.24 -8.36 15.08
C ARG A 63 2.46 -8.82 14.31
N ASP A 64 2.77 -10.10 14.38
CA ASP A 64 3.92 -10.72 13.74
C ASP A 64 3.72 -10.96 12.23
N THR A 65 2.53 -10.69 11.68
CA THR A 65 2.25 -10.89 10.25
C THR A 65 2.30 -9.62 9.43
N TYR A 66 2.20 -8.45 10.06
CA TYR A 66 2.22 -7.15 9.39
C TYR A 66 3.66 -6.65 9.17
N GLY A 67 3.90 -6.02 8.02
CA GLY A 67 5.19 -5.46 7.66
C GLY A 67 6.13 -6.44 6.96
N LEU A 68 7.42 -6.14 6.96
CA LEU A 68 8.46 -6.94 6.32
C LEU A 68 9.00 -7.98 7.30
N SER A 69 8.92 -9.23 6.89
CA SER A 69 9.44 -10.38 7.65
C SER A 69 10.39 -11.22 6.80
N PHE A 70 11.36 -11.85 7.46
CA PHE A 70 12.10 -12.98 6.90
C PHE A 70 11.36 -14.27 7.30
N VAL A 71 11.10 -15.14 6.32
CA VAL A 71 10.37 -16.41 6.51
C VAL A 71 11.21 -17.54 5.97
N ASN A 72 11.44 -18.57 6.78
CA ASN A 72 12.13 -19.79 6.37
C ASN A 72 11.52 -20.99 7.08
N GLY A 73 10.69 -21.77 6.38
CA GLY A 73 9.88 -22.82 6.96
C GLY A 73 8.93 -22.25 8.02
N ASP A 74 8.96 -22.80 9.21
CA ASP A 74 8.14 -22.36 10.35
C ASP A 74 8.71 -21.15 11.11
N VAL A 75 9.90 -20.69 10.73
CA VAL A 75 10.55 -19.54 11.36
C VAL A 75 10.12 -18.26 10.64
N ARG A 76 9.48 -17.37 11.39
CA ARG A 76 9.15 -16.02 10.94
C ARG A 76 9.82 -15.00 11.84
N GLN A 77 10.52 -14.06 11.25
CA GLN A 77 11.22 -12.99 11.95
C GLN A 77 10.77 -11.65 11.37
N VAL A 78 10.06 -10.86 12.15
CA VAL A 78 9.69 -9.48 11.77
C VAL A 78 10.95 -8.62 11.74
N LEU A 79 11.12 -7.86 10.67
CA LEU A 79 12.29 -7.00 10.46
C LEU A 79 11.92 -5.52 10.57
N VAL A 80 10.85 -5.12 9.89
CA VAL A 80 10.45 -3.71 9.75
C VAL A 80 8.94 -3.61 9.63
N ASN A 81 8.35 -2.66 10.38
CA ASN A 81 6.93 -2.34 10.28
C ASN A 81 6.73 -0.84 10.07
N SER A 82 5.78 -0.47 9.24
CA SER A 82 5.22 0.88 9.24
C SER A 82 4.25 1.02 10.41
N VAL A 83 4.35 2.13 11.14
CA VAL A 83 3.57 2.38 12.34
C VAL A 83 2.84 3.73 12.24
N TRP A 84 1.64 3.76 12.83
CA TRP A 84 0.85 4.98 12.97
C TRP A 84 1.15 5.62 14.33
N CYS A 85 1.61 6.86 14.30
CA CYS A 85 1.84 7.68 15.48
C CYS A 85 0.56 8.43 15.84
N TRP A 86 -0.45 7.72 16.37
CA TRP A 86 -1.77 8.26 16.68
C TRP A 86 -1.73 9.51 17.56
N GLY A 87 -0.76 9.59 18.49
CA GLY A 87 -0.56 10.78 19.32
C GLY A 87 -0.31 12.03 18.48
N LYS A 88 0.53 11.92 17.45
CA LYS A 88 0.80 13.02 16.51
C LYS A 88 -0.42 13.37 15.67
N TYR A 89 -1.15 12.36 15.22
CA TYR A 89 -2.39 12.59 14.49
C TYR A 89 -3.40 13.39 15.30
N TYR A 90 -3.63 13.01 16.57
CA TYR A 90 -4.54 13.73 17.46
C TYR A 90 -4.03 15.12 17.81
N GLU A 91 -2.73 15.31 18.03
CA GLU A 91 -2.12 16.60 18.24
C GLU A 91 -2.41 17.56 17.09
N GLU A 92 -2.23 17.12 15.84
CA GLU A 92 -2.52 17.89 14.64
C GLU A 92 -4.01 18.25 14.52
N ILE A 93 -4.91 17.31 14.78
CA ILE A 93 -6.36 17.59 14.79
C ILE A 93 -6.73 18.61 15.86
N LEU A 94 -6.20 18.48 17.08
CA LEU A 94 -6.47 19.43 18.15
C LEU A 94 -5.97 20.83 17.81
N ASN A 95 -4.77 20.97 17.26
CA ASN A 95 -4.22 22.24 16.81
C ASN A 95 -5.14 22.91 15.80
N ARG A 96 -5.66 22.15 14.82
CA ARG A 96 -6.61 22.66 13.80
C ARG A 96 -7.97 23.03 14.37
N ILE A 97 -8.40 22.41 15.47
CA ILE A 97 -9.60 22.83 16.21
C ILE A 97 -9.34 24.16 16.92
N PHE A 98 -8.19 24.30 17.60
CA PHE A 98 -7.85 25.52 18.36
C PHE A 98 -7.64 26.74 17.45
N ASP A 99 -7.00 26.57 16.31
CA ASP A 99 -6.79 27.65 15.33
C ASP A 99 -7.98 27.88 14.38
N LYS A 100 -9.04 27.08 14.53
CA LYS A 100 -10.30 27.11 13.73
C LYS A 100 -10.11 26.77 12.24
N SER A 101 -8.96 26.25 11.82
CA SER A 101 -8.74 25.86 10.42
C SER A 101 -9.58 24.64 10.03
N LEU A 102 -9.80 23.70 10.94
CA LEU A 102 -10.69 22.56 10.74
C LEU A 102 -12.13 22.99 10.40
N GLN A 103 -12.66 24.00 11.13
CA GLN A 103 -14.01 24.52 10.89
C GLN A 103 -14.11 25.24 9.55
N ALA A 104 -13.04 25.95 9.14
CA ALA A 104 -13.00 26.62 7.84
C ALA A 104 -12.98 25.59 6.69
N GLU A 105 -12.18 24.55 6.82
CA GLU A 105 -12.12 23.44 5.85
C GLU A 105 -13.46 22.70 5.75
N TYR A 106 -14.10 22.38 6.89
CA TYR A 106 -15.41 21.73 6.94
C TYR A 106 -16.50 22.57 6.26
N ASN A 107 -16.54 23.87 6.51
CA ASN A 107 -17.52 24.79 5.92
C ASN A 107 -17.30 25.00 4.41
N SER A 108 -16.12 24.76 3.90
CA SER A 108 -15.78 24.89 2.47
C SER A 108 -15.95 23.60 1.66
N SER A 109 -16.25 22.49 2.33
CA SER A 109 -16.35 21.16 1.70
C SER A 109 -17.71 20.53 1.95
N ASP A 110 -18.37 20.09 0.89
CA ASP A 110 -19.58 19.27 0.96
C ASP A 110 -19.30 17.78 1.23
N LYS A 111 -18.01 17.41 1.38
CA LYS A 111 -17.55 16.03 1.54
C LYS A 111 -16.82 15.86 2.87
N ALA A 112 -16.70 14.59 3.30
CA ALA A 112 -15.86 14.23 4.44
C ALA A 112 -14.41 14.68 4.21
N LEU A 113 -13.79 15.25 5.25
CA LEU A 113 -12.40 15.66 5.22
C LEU A 113 -11.50 14.40 5.32
N ASN A 114 -10.57 14.26 4.40
CA ASN A 114 -9.57 13.20 4.40
C ASN A 114 -8.17 13.81 4.52
N TYR A 115 -7.43 13.39 5.56
CA TYR A 115 -6.06 13.82 5.76
C TYR A 115 -5.08 12.71 5.37
N TYR A 116 -4.22 13.02 4.41
CA TYR A 116 -3.14 12.14 3.93
C TYR A 116 -1.81 12.61 4.51
N TRP A 117 -1.69 12.54 5.83
CA TRP A 117 -0.46 12.88 6.53
C TRP A 117 0.50 11.69 6.54
N GLY A 118 1.74 11.97 6.19
CA GLY A 118 2.79 10.98 6.07
C GLY A 118 3.90 11.13 7.10
N MET A 119 5.09 10.69 6.71
CA MET A 119 6.29 10.75 7.57
C MET A 119 6.76 12.18 7.85
N SER A 120 6.54 13.13 6.92
CA SER A 120 6.92 14.54 7.10
C SER A 120 6.18 15.22 8.26
N THR A 121 4.97 14.80 8.56
CA THR A 121 4.18 15.28 9.71
C THR A 121 4.41 14.46 10.98
N GLY A 122 5.13 13.36 10.90
CA GLY A 122 5.35 12.41 11.99
C GLY A 122 4.16 11.52 12.32
N VAL A 123 3.08 11.54 11.51
CA VAL A 123 1.89 10.69 11.70
C VAL A 123 2.17 9.24 11.30
N VAL A 124 3.06 9.03 10.36
CA VAL A 124 3.55 7.71 9.96
C VAL A 124 5.04 7.62 10.25
N ASP A 125 5.48 6.50 10.78
CA ASP A 125 6.89 6.21 11.01
C ASP A 125 7.21 4.75 10.65
N VAL A 126 8.49 4.38 10.72
CA VAL A 126 8.98 3.03 10.48
C VAL A 126 9.68 2.53 11.74
N TRP A 127 9.21 1.39 12.24
CA TRP A 127 9.84 0.67 13.33
C TRP A 127 10.72 -0.47 12.77
N CYS A 128 11.92 -0.61 13.34
CA CYS A 128 12.87 -1.67 13.00
C CYS A 128 13.07 -2.61 14.20
N ALA A 129 13.07 -3.91 13.95
CA ALA A 129 13.35 -4.90 14.97
C ALA A 129 14.76 -4.73 15.57
N GLU A 130 14.93 -5.06 16.84
CA GLU A 130 16.20 -4.87 17.57
C GLU A 130 17.36 -5.66 16.98
N ASN A 131 17.07 -6.82 16.42
CA ASN A 131 18.03 -7.72 15.77
C ASN A 131 18.41 -7.33 14.34
N LEU A 132 17.84 -6.27 13.78
CA LEU A 132 18.25 -5.77 12.47
C LEU A 132 19.70 -5.29 12.53
N GLN A 133 20.52 -5.73 11.56
CA GLN A 133 21.95 -5.39 11.49
C GLN A 133 22.18 -3.88 11.47
N THR A 134 23.17 -3.41 12.22
CA THR A 134 23.48 -1.98 12.37
C THR A 134 23.62 -1.22 11.05
N PRO A 135 24.34 -1.73 10.01
CA PRO A 135 24.42 -1.03 8.74
C PRO A 135 23.08 -0.85 8.05
N THR A 136 22.24 -1.89 8.08
CA THR A 136 20.88 -1.84 7.51
C THR A 136 19.99 -0.85 8.26
N ARG A 137 20.05 -0.84 9.60
CA ARG A 137 19.32 0.12 10.42
C ARG A 137 19.73 1.56 10.07
N ARG A 138 21.03 1.84 9.94
CA ARG A 138 21.53 3.16 9.55
C ARG A 138 21.03 3.61 8.17
N LEU A 139 20.95 2.67 7.22
CA LEU A 139 20.39 2.97 5.89
C LEU A 139 18.90 3.29 5.98
N VAL A 140 18.11 2.52 6.76
CA VAL A 140 16.70 2.80 7.00
C VAL A 140 16.52 4.17 7.64
N ASP A 141 17.30 4.51 8.68
CA ASP A 141 17.23 5.81 9.35
C ASP A 141 17.56 6.95 8.38
N PHE A 142 18.58 6.79 7.55
CA PHE A 142 18.96 7.77 6.52
C PHE A 142 17.84 7.98 5.49
N LEU A 143 17.25 6.91 4.95
CA LEU A 143 16.17 7.00 3.99
C LEU A 143 14.92 7.62 4.62
N LYS A 144 14.61 7.24 5.87
CA LYS A 144 13.51 7.80 6.64
C LYS A 144 13.62 9.31 6.80
N GLU A 145 14.78 9.81 7.20
CA GLU A 145 15.03 11.25 7.31
C GLU A 145 15.01 11.94 5.94
N SER A 146 15.51 11.30 4.90
CA SER A 146 15.45 11.83 3.52
C SER A 146 14.02 11.96 3.00
N ILE A 147 13.13 11.00 3.33
CA ILE A 147 11.70 11.08 2.98
C ILE A 147 11.00 12.19 3.78
N LYS A 148 11.27 12.29 5.09
CA LYS A 148 10.71 13.37 5.95
C LYS A 148 11.05 14.76 5.45
N GLN A 149 12.26 14.93 4.93
CA GLN A 149 12.75 16.19 4.39
C GLN A 149 12.41 16.42 2.91
N ASN A 150 11.62 15.52 2.29
CA ASN A 150 11.28 15.54 0.86
C ASN A 150 12.51 15.53 -0.08
N ILE A 151 13.64 14.98 0.37
CA ILE A 151 14.84 14.75 -0.44
C ILE A 151 14.66 13.47 -1.27
N CYS A 152 14.19 12.39 -0.64
CA CYS A 152 13.78 11.15 -1.31
C CYS A 152 12.28 11.17 -1.51
N ILE A 153 11.83 11.20 -2.75
CA ILE A 153 10.42 11.21 -3.13
C ILE A 153 10.08 9.82 -3.70
N PRO A 154 9.24 9.02 -3.03
CA PRO A 154 8.97 7.63 -3.45
C PRO A 154 8.39 7.51 -4.86
N PHE A 155 7.52 8.45 -5.27
CA PHE A 155 6.90 8.48 -6.59
C PHE A 155 7.45 9.61 -7.47
N LEU A 156 8.77 9.71 -7.55
CA LEU A 156 9.43 10.59 -8.49
C LEU A 156 9.35 9.97 -9.90
N THR A 157 8.88 10.74 -10.86
CA THR A 157 8.71 10.29 -12.26
C THR A 157 9.96 10.59 -13.12
N PRO A 158 10.15 9.90 -14.25
CA PRO A 158 9.23 8.95 -14.88
C PRO A 158 9.20 7.59 -14.19
N LEU A 159 8.04 6.94 -14.18
CA LEU A 159 7.85 5.56 -13.73
C LEU A 159 7.50 4.69 -14.93
N THR A 160 8.05 3.49 -15.00
CA THR A 160 7.71 2.53 -16.06
C THR A 160 6.73 1.50 -15.49
N THR A 161 5.65 1.23 -16.21
CA THR A 161 4.67 0.20 -15.85
C THR A 161 5.11 -1.17 -16.38
N GLN A 162 4.46 -2.25 -15.92
CA GLN A 162 4.67 -3.60 -16.45
C GLN A 162 4.42 -3.70 -17.96
N SER A 163 3.53 -2.87 -18.52
CA SER A 163 3.24 -2.81 -19.97
C SER A 163 4.30 -2.05 -20.77
N GLY A 164 5.29 -1.43 -20.10
CA GLY A 164 6.29 -0.57 -20.72
C GLY A 164 5.82 0.86 -20.96
N GLU A 165 4.64 1.24 -20.47
CA GLU A 165 4.17 2.62 -20.51
C GLU A 165 4.96 3.47 -19.52
N VAL A 166 5.29 4.70 -19.91
CA VAL A 166 6.02 5.66 -19.07
C VAL A 166 5.02 6.68 -18.49
N ILE A 167 4.95 6.74 -17.18
CA ILE A 167 4.04 7.60 -16.43
C ILE A 167 4.79 8.80 -15.88
N GLY A 168 4.22 9.97 -16.13
CA GLY A 168 4.70 11.24 -15.60
C GLY A 168 5.83 11.87 -16.40
N GLU A 169 6.20 13.10 -16.02
CA GLU A 169 7.27 13.87 -16.64
C GLU A 169 8.54 13.77 -15.82
N ASP A 170 9.68 13.99 -16.45
CA ASP A 170 10.98 13.91 -15.79
C ASP A 170 11.08 14.82 -14.56
N SER A 171 11.60 14.25 -13.47
CA SER A 171 11.87 14.96 -12.20
C SER A 171 10.64 15.60 -11.52
N LYS A 172 9.43 15.12 -11.81
CA LYS A 172 8.20 15.52 -11.11
C LYS A 172 7.72 14.41 -10.18
N SER A 173 7.08 14.77 -9.06
CA SER A 173 6.38 13.82 -8.22
C SER A 173 4.96 13.60 -8.72
N LEU A 174 4.46 12.37 -8.60
CA LEU A 174 3.03 12.14 -8.78
C LEU A 174 2.22 12.93 -7.76
N THR A 175 1.07 13.44 -8.18
CA THR A 175 0.12 14.10 -7.27
C THR A 175 -0.54 13.07 -6.36
N LEU A 176 -1.10 13.53 -5.23
CA LEU A 176 -1.85 12.68 -4.32
C LEU A 176 -3.01 11.96 -5.03
N GLU A 177 -3.71 12.66 -5.92
CA GLU A 177 -4.80 12.10 -6.71
C GLU A 177 -4.32 10.96 -7.63
N GLN A 178 -3.20 11.14 -8.32
CA GLN A 178 -2.59 10.10 -9.15
C GLN A 178 -2.15 8.89 -8.32
N ILE A 179 -1.61 9.09 -7.12
CA ILE A 179 -1.20 8.01 -6.21
C ILE A 179 -2.41 7.23 -5.70
N ILE A 180 -3.48 7.91 -5.31
CA ILE A 180 -4.69 7.26 -4.77
C ILE A 180 -5.42 6.46 -5.85
N ASN A 181 -5.45 6.97 -7.07
CA ASN A 181 -6.14 6.35 -8.21
C ASN A 181 -5.23 5.45 -9.06
N MET A 182 -4.06 5.09 -8.54
CA MET A 182 -3.10 4.23 -9.25
C MET A 182 -3.70 2.84 -9.52
N ASP A 183 -3.78 2.46 -10.78
CA ASP A 183 -4.41 1.22 -11.28
C ASP A 183 -3.44 0.33 -12.08
N TYR A 184 -2.15 0.61 -12.01
CA TYR A 184 -1.07 -0.11 -12.67
C TYR A 184 0.00 -0.57 -11.68
N LEU A 185 0.77 -1.58 -12.06
CA LEU A 185 1.97 -2.03 -11.36
C LEU A 185 3.22 -1.54 -12.08
N VAL A 186 4.26 -1.18 -11.33
CA VAL A 186 5.56 -0.80 -11.89
C VAL A 186 6.31 -2.01 -12.43
N ASP A 187 7.26 -1.80 -13.33
CA ASP A 187 7.92 -2.80 -14.16
C ASP A 187 8.69 -3.90 -13.40
N ASN A 188 9.14 -3.60 -12.18
CA ASN A 188 9.84 -4.57 -11.34
C ASN A 188 8.92 -5.42 -10.44
N VAL A 189 7.59 -5.28 -10.55
CA VAL A 189 6.60 -6.15 -9.89
C VAL A 189 6.27 -7.32 -10.80
N ILE A 190 6.31 -8.54 -10.28
CA ILE A 190 5.91 -9.77 -10.97
C ILE A 190 4.61 -10.27 -10.35
N GLY A 191 3.52 -10.16 -11.08
CA GLY A 191 2.17 -10.49 -10.66
C GLY A 191 1.15 -9.66 -11.42
N GLU A 192 -0.12 -9.85 -11.13
CA GLU A 192 -1.24 -9.19 -11.81
C GLU A 192 -2.19 -8.57 -10.81
N ILE A 193 -2.90 -7.52 -11.20
CA ILE A 193 -4.01 -6.96 -10.42
C ILE A 193 -5.23 -7.87 -10.66
N PRO A 194 -5.84 -8.46 -9.62
CA PRO A 194 -6.97 -9.36 -9.78
C PRO A 194 -8.21 -8.60 -10.24
N LYS A 195 -9.03 -9.26 -11.04
CA LYS A 195 -10.36 -8.77 -11.36
C LYS A 195 -11.29 -8.99 -10.16
N TYR A 196 -12.38 -8.22 -10.09
CA TYR A 196 -13.37 -8.36 -9.02
C TYR A 196 -13.90 -9.81 -8.90
N ASP A 197 -14.13 -10.48 -10.03
CA ASP A 197 -14.65 -11.85 -10.06
C ASP A 197 -13.68 -12.88 -9.46
N ASP A 198 -12.38 -12.62 -9.51
CA ASP A 198 -11.32 -13.49 -8.99
C ASP A 198 -11.18 -13.41 -7.47
N LEU A 199 -11.79 -12.39 -6.85
CA LEU A 199 -11.68 -12.16 -5.41
C LEU A 199 -12.47 -13.20 -4.62
N SER A 200 -11.93 -13.59 -3.47
CA SER A 200 -12.65 -14.39 -2.49
C SER A 200 -13.90 -13.66 -1.97
N PRO A 201 -14.88 -14.34 -1.37
CA PRO A 201 -16.06 -13.70 -0.81
C PRO A 201 -15.73 -12.58 0.18
N MET A 202 -14.68 -12.76 1.00
CA MET A 202 -14.19 -11.75 1.93
C MET A 202 -13.55 -10.55 1.18
N GLY A 203 -12.78 -10.82 0.13
CA GLY A 203 -12.20 -9.80 -0.73
C GLY A 203 -13.28 -8.94 -1.41
N LYS A 204 -14.33 -9.57 -1.95
CA LYS A 204 -15.49 -8.88 -2.54
C LYS A 204 -16.20 -8.00 -1.54
N ALA A 205 -16.52 -8.52 -0.35
CA ALA A 205 -17.15 -7.76 0.71
C ALA A 205 -16.32 -6.55 1.15
N THR A 206 -14.99 -6.67 1.17
CA THR A 206 -14.07 -5.56 1.50
C THR A 206 -14.11 -4.49 0.42
N VAL A 207 -14.08 -4.85 -0.86
CA VAL A 207 -14.15 -3.93 -2.01
C VAL A 207 -15.49 -3.19 -2.01
N ASP A 208 -16.61 -3.91 -1.83
CA ASP A 208 -17.95 -3.35 -1.82
C ASP A 208 -18.12 -2.35 -0.64
N THR A 209 -17.63 -2.72 0.54
CA THR A 209 -17.68 -1.83 1.73
C THR A 209 -16.80 -0.58 1.56
N ALA A 210 -15.68 -0.70 0.86
CA ALA A 210 -14.79 0.43 0.61
C ALA A 210 -15.32 1.40 -0.47
N GLY A 211 -16.43 1.09 -1.14
CA GLY A 211 -17.04 1.92 -2.18
C GLY A 211 -16.12 2.09 -3.40
N ILE A 212 -15.30 1.08 -3.71
CA ILE A 212 -14.45 1.10 -4.89
C ILE A 212 -15.33 0.91 -6.11
N GLU A 213 -15.31 1.88 -7.03
CA GLU A 213 -16.05 1.77 -8.28
C GLU A 213 -15.57 0.54 -9.07
N LYS A 214 -16.52 -0.26 -9.53
CA LYS A 214 -16.26 -1.37 -10.43
C LYS A 214 -15.73 -0.80 -11.75
N SER A 215 -14.82 -1.50 -12.40
CA SER A 215 -14.36 -1.08 -13.72
C SER A 215 -15.54 -0.94 -14.67
N GLN A 216 -15.46 -0.07 -15.68
CA GLN A 216 -16.54 0.09 -16.67
C GLN A 216 -16.95 -1.23 -17.33
N ASN A 217 -15.99 -2.17 -17.50
CA ASN A 217 -16.25 -3.51 -18.02
C ASN A 217 -17.09 -4.37 -17.06
N ASP A 218 -16.99 -4.17 -15.76
CA ASP A 218 -17.77 -4.88 -14.74
C ASP A 218 -19.20 -4.32 -14.66
N ILE A 219 -19.36 -3.01 -14.82
CA ILE A 219 -20.67 -2.32 -14.88
C ILE A 219 -21.47 -2.81 -16.09
N VAL A 220 -20.84 -2.86 -17.27
CA VAL A 220 -21.49 -3.33 -18.51
C VAL A 220 -21.94 -4.79 -18.38
N LYS A 221 -21.15 -5.66 -17.73
CA LYS A 221 -21.53 -7.06 -17.51
C LYS A 221 -22.71 -7.23 -16.55
N GLU A 222 -22.79 -6.42 -15.50
CA GLU A 222 -23.94 -6.43 -14.58
C GLU A 222 -25.21 -5.92 -15.24
N GLU A 223 -25.14 -4.90 -16.08
CA GLU A 223 -26.28 -4.40 -16.84
C GLU A 223 -26.80 -5.45 -17.84
N VAL A 224 -25.88 -6.12 -18.55
CA VAL A 224 -26.24 -7.21 -19.48
C VAL A 224 -26.88 -8.39 -18.75
N LYS A 225 -26.41 -8.73 -17.55
CA LYS A 225 -26.97 -9.81 -16.73
C LYS A 225 -28.37 -9.50 -16.23
N LYS A 226 -28.60 -8.27 -15.76
CA LYS A 226 -29.95 -7.79 -15.33
C LYS A 226 -30.97 -7.81 -16.47
N VAL A 227 -30.56 -7.41 -17.67
CA VAL A 227 -31.42 -7.46 -18.87
C VAL A 227 -31.71 -8.90 -19.35
N GLY A 228 -30.82 -9.86 -19.03
CA GLY A 228 -30.99 -11.29 -19.33
C GLY A 228 -31.89 -12.05 -18.35
N GLU A 229 -32.03 -11.57 -17.12
CA GLU A 229 -32.90 -12.18 -16.08
C GLU A 229 -34.33 -11.64 -16.09
N GLU A 230 -34.63 -10.56 -16.83
CA GLU A 230 -35.97 -9.99 -17.01
C GLU A 230 -36.69 -10.50 -18.28
N LYS A 231 -36.16 -11.49 -18.94
CA LYS A 231 -36.80 -12.21 -20.10
C LYS A 231 -37.05 -13.67 -19.76
#